data_a685948defd7a289df83f2b02a080872
#
_entry.id   a685948defd7a289df83f2b02a080872
#
_cell.length_a   1.000
_cell.length_b   1.000
_cell.length_c   1.000
_cell.angle_alpha   90.00
_cell.angle_beta   90.00
_cell.angle_gamma   90.00
#
_symmetry.space_group_name_H-M   'P 1'
#
loop_
_entity.id
_entity.type
_entity.pdbx_description
1 polymer ?
#
loop_
_entity_poly.entity_id
_entity_poly.type
_entity_poly.pdbx_seq_one_letter_code
_entity_poly.pdbx_strand_id
1 'polypeptide(L)'
;MGNYFQTVVDLDATPADARTLADSGLDWLVREGIVRAELTDCVLGAPSGHPPGPSWAKAVDQEDWEPSGGLMIETGRTLFHCGQGDPRFAVCPHCAGRADFCTDRLEEIEGAWEPFGEAINAWSDTGSAAVTCPHCRRTGDLTAWTWSDDYFALGYLGFEFWDWPDFSPGFLEGLSRALGGHRTVLVAGKL
;
A
#
# COMPACT_ATOMS: atom_id res chain seq x y z
N MET A 1 -4.41 -9.85 -20.97
CA MET A 1 -4.91 -9.82 -19.58
C MET A 1 -3.84 -9.11 -18.79
N GLY A 2 -4.18 -8.05 -18.03
CA GLY A 2 -3.21 -7.37 -17.18
C GLY A 2 -3.08 -8.12 -15.86
N ASN A 3 -1.91 -8.01 -15.23
CA ASN A 3 -1.68 -8.55 -13.90
C ASN A 3 -2.28 -7.61 -12.84
N TYR A 4 -2.85 -8.19 -11.81
CA TYR A 4 -3.46 -7.47 -10.69
C TYR A 4 -2.59 -7.62 -9.44
N PHE A 5 -2.50 -6.59 -8.62
CA PHE A 5 -1.79 -6.65 -7.35
C PHE A 5 -2.57 -5.97 -6.24
N GLN A 6 -2.35 -6.42 -5.02
CA GLN A 6 -2.87 -5.86 -3.78
C GLN A 6 -1.73 -5.77 -2.78
N THR A 7 -1.45 -4.57 -2.28
CA THR A 7 -0.40 -4.35 -1.30
C THR A 7 -1.00 -3.88 0.03
N VAL A 8 -0.81 -4.66 1.08
CA VAL A 8 -1.11 -4.21 2.44
C VAL A 8 0.09 -3.46 2.97
N VAL A 9 -0.03 -2.15 3.08
CA VAL A 9 1.05 -1.26 3.53
C VAL A 9 0.89 -0.96 5.02
N ASP A 10 1.96 -1.15 5.78
CA ASP A 10 2.06 -0.76 7.19
C ASP A 10 2.43 0.73 7.29
N LEU A 11 1.50 1.54 7.80
CA LEU A 11 1.65 3.00 7.91
C LEU A 11 2.44 3.45 9.14
N ASP A 12 2.67 2.54 10.09
CA ASP A 12 3.34 2.85 11.36
C ASP A 12 4.77 2.27 11.43
N ALA A 13 5.13 1.38 10.48
CA ALA A 13 6.48 0.82 10.39
C ALA A 13 7.53 1.91 10.15
N THR A 14 8.66 1.76 10.85
CA THR A 14 9.82 2.66 10.73
C THR A 14 10.99 1.97 10.02
N PRO A 15 12.01 2.70 9.54
CA PRO A 15 13.21 2.09 8.99
C PRO A 15 13.91 1.09 9.93
N ALA A 16 13.72 1.29 11.25
CA ALA A 16 14.41 0.49 12.27
C ALA A 16 13.71 -0.87 12.53
N ASP A 17 12.39 -0.96 12.36
CA ASP A 17 11.59 -2.14 12.69
C ASP A 17 10.96 -2.84 11.49
N ALA A 18 10.91 -2.22 10.32
CA ALA A 18 10.27 -2.77 9.12
C ALA A 18 10.67 -4.22 8.81
N ARG A 19 11.97 -4.56 8.94
CA ARG A 19 12.44 -5.93 8.70
C ARG A 19 11.91 -6.93 9.74
N THR A 20 11.93 -6.56 11.01
CA THR A 20 11.40 -7.41 12.10
C THR A 20 9.89 -7.61 11.96
N LEU A 21 9.16 -6.56 11.56
CA LEU A 21 7.73 -6.64 11.28
C LEU A 21 7.44 -7.47 10.03
N ALA A 22 8.27 -7.37 8.99
CA ALA A 22 8.18 -8.21 7.79
C ALA A 22 8.31 -9.70 8.16
N ASP A 23 9.31 -10.05 8.96
CA ASP A 23 9.51 -11.43 9.44
C ASP A 23 8.30 -11.89 10.27
N SER A 24 7.78 -11.06 11.17
CA SER A 24 6.61 -11.39 11.99
C SER A 24 5.34 -11.60 11.16
N GLY A 25 5.10 -10.75 10.15
CA GLY A 25 3.99 -10.88 9.21
C GLY A 25 4.11 -12.14 8.36
N LEU A 26 5.30 -12.43 7.83
CA LEU A 26 5.56 -13.64 7.05
C LEU A 26 5.37 -14.90 7.91
N ASP A 27 5.91 -14.93 9.12
CA ASP A 27 5.75 -16.05 10.05
C ASP A 27 4.28 -16.34 10.36
N TRP A 28 3.47 -15.29 10.51
CA TRP A 28 2.02 -15.42 10.69
C TRP A 28 1.36 -15.99 9.43
N LEU A 29 1.66 -15.46 8.24
CA LEU A 29 1.10 -15.93 6.97
C LEU A 29 1.44 -17.39 6.69
N VAL A 30 2.66 -17.81 6.97
CA VAL A 30 3.12 -19.19 6.81
C VAL A 30 2.45 -20.11 7.83
N ARG A 31 2.36 -19.70 9.10
CA ARG A 31 1.71 -20.48 10.16
C ARG A 31 0.22 -20.70 9.89
N GLU A 32 -0.47 -19.69 9.34
CA GLU A 32 -1.87 -19.82 8.92
C GLU A 32 -2.03 -20.64 7.63
N GLY A 33 -0.92 -20.94 6.94
CA GLY A 33 -0.91 -21.68 5.68
C GLY A 33 -1.43 -20.85 4.49
N ILE A 34 -1.43 -19.53 4.62
CA ILE A 34 -1.88 -18.60 3.57
C ILE A 34 -0.85 -18.54 2.45
N VAL A 35 0.43 -18.44 2.80
CA VAL A 35 1.56 -18.55 1.88
C VAL A 35 2.50 -19.67 2.33
N ARG A 36 3.40 -20.10 1.44
CA ARG A 36 4.46 -21.06 1.77
C ARG A 36 5.75 -20.33 2.10
N ALA A 37 6.60 -20.97 2.91
CA ALA A 37 7.88 -20.39 3.33
C ALA A 37 8.92 -20.38 2.21
N GLU A 38 8.84 -21.34 1.27
CA GLU A 38 9.76 -21.40 0.13
C GLU A 38 9.59 -20.21 -0.81
N LEU A 39 10.69 -19.82 -1.44
CA LEU A 39 10.70 -18.80 -2.49
C LEU A 39 10.68 -19.46 -3.87
N THR A 40 9.81 -18.99 -4.75
CA THR A 40 9.66 -19.45 -6.14
C THR A 40 9.51 -18.26 -7.09
N ASP A 41 9.63 -18.50 -8.39
CA ASP A 41 9.33 -17.51 -9.44
C ASP A 41 7.79 -17.39 -9.60
N CYS A 42 7.16 -16.66 -8.68
CA CYS A 42 5.70 -16.49 -8.63
C CYS A 42 5.25 -15.04 -8.53
N VAL A 43 6.16 -14.08 -8.66
CA VAL A 43 5.87 -12.64 -8.54
C VAL A 43 6.38 -11.92 -9.77
N LEU A 44 5.54 -11.06 -10.35
CA LEU A 44 5.92 -10.27 -11.52
C LEU A 44 6.95 -9.20 -11.14
N GLY A 45 8.04 -9.13 -11.90
CA GLY A 45 9.07 -8.09 -11.73
C GLY A 45 10.02 -8.30 -10.56
N ALA A 46 9.86 -9.36 -9.77
CA ALA A 46 10.80 -9.73 -8.71
C ALA A 46 11.45 -11.09 -8.99
N PRO A 47 12.68 -11.34 -8.49
CA PRO A 47 13.38 -12.60 -8.74
C PRO A 47 12.72 -13.81 -8.06
N SER A 48 11.95 -13.59 -6.99
CA SER A 48 11.23 -14.64 -6.28
C SER A 48 10.21 -14.05 -5.30
N GLY A 49 9.23 -14.86 -4.92
CA GLY A 49 8.24 -14.56 -3.90
C GLY A 49 7.74 -15.83 -3.21
N HIS A 50 6.86 -15.66 -2.24
CA HIS A 50 6.23 -16.76 -1.49
C HIS A 50 4.95 -17.19 -2.20
N PRO A 51 4.87 -18.44 -2.73
CA PRO A 51 3.68 -18.89 -3.43
C PRO A 51 2.48 -19.08 -2.48
N PRO A 52 1.24 -19.13 -2.99
CA PRO A 52 0.05 -19.42 -2.21
C PRO A 52 0.19 -20.73 -1.43
N GLY A 53 -0.22 -20.71 -0.18
CA GLY A 53 -0.26 -21.87 0.70
C GLY A 53 -1.56 -22.66 0.57
N PRO A 54 -1.66 -23.82 1.24
CA PRO A 54 -2.84 -24.70 1.14
C PRO A 54 -4.10 -24.10 1.76
N SER A 55 -3.96 -23.05 2.56
CA SER A 55 -5.07 -22.35 3.21
C SER A 55 -5.25 -20.92 2.69
N TRP A 56 -4.83 -20.62 1.48
CA TRP A 56 -4.93 -19.30 0.86
C TRP A 56 -6.34 -18.71 0.93
N ALA A 57 -7.38 -19.56 0.84
CA ALA A 57 -8.78 -19.17 0.93
C ALA A 57 -9.15 -18.44 2.23
N LYS A 58 -8.36 -18.59 3.31
CA LYS A 58 -8.57 -17.82 4.54
C LYS A 58 -8.31 -16.31 4.38
N ALA A 59 -7.57 -15.92 3.35
CA ALA A 59 -7.22 -14.52 3.12
C ALA A 59 -8.27 -13.76 2.31
N VAL A 60 -9.09 -14.46 1.53
CA VAL A 60 -9.96 -13.82 0.53
C VAL A 60 -11.40 -13.72 1.03
N ASP A 61 -12.14 -12.76 0.46
CA ASP A 61 -13.56 -12.58 0.77
C ASP A 61 -14.41 -13.63 0.05
N GLN A 62 -14.07 -13.92 -1.21
CA GLN A 62 -14.75 -14.91 -2.05
C GLN A 62 -13.71 -15.77 -2.77
N GLU A 63 -13.97 -17.08 -2.84
CA GLU A 63 -13.10 -18.05 -3.53
C GLU A 63 -13.45 -18.11 -5.03
N ASP A 64 -13.49 -16.95 -5.71
CA ASP A 64 -13.89 -16.86 -7.12
C ASP A 64 -12.92 -17.59 -8.06
N TRP A 65 -11.63 -17.58 -7.69
CA TRP A 65 -10.56 -18.23 -8.42
C TRP A 65 -9.34 -18.45 -7.51
N GLU A 66 -8.50 -19.42 -7.87
CA GLU A 66 -7.28 -19.73 -7.14
C GLU A 66 -6.16 -18.72 -7.47
N PRO A 67 -5.41 -18.20 -6.48
CA PRO A 67 -4.29 -17.30 -6.75
C PRO A 67 -3.26 -17.92 -7.69
N SER A 68 -2.85 -17.18 -8.71
CA SER A 68 -1.83 -17.62 -9.68
C SER A 68 -0.46 -16.98 -9.44
N GLY A 69 -0.40 -15.91 -8.66
CA GLY A 69 0.82 -15.22 -8.23
C GLY A 69 1.09 -15.38 -6.74
N GLY A 70 2.22 -14.86 -6.28
CA GLY A 70 2.69 -14.99 -4.91
C GLY A 70 2.77 -13.67 -4.15
N LEU A 71 3.35 -13.74 -2.96
CA LEU A 71 3.64 -12.60 -2.08
C LEU A 71 5.08 -12.15 -2.25
N MET A 72 5.28 -10.85 -2.47
CA MET A 72 6.53 -10.14 -2.27
C MET A 72 6.42 -9.25 -1.03
N ILE A 73 7.48 -9.15 -0.25
CA ILE A 73 7.54 -8.25 0.90
C ILE A 73 8.57 -7.18 0.60
N GLU A 74 8.09 -5.94 0.53
CA GLU A 74 8.94 -4.77 0.33
C GLU A 74 9.29 -4.16 1.68
N THR A 75 10.60 -4.05 1.95
CA THR A 75 11.13 -3.40 3.15
C THR A 75 12.05 -2.27 2.76
N GLY A 76 11.74 -1.08 3.24
CA GLY A 76 12.47 0.13 2.88
C GLY A 76 11.53 1.27 2.54
N ARG A 77 12.10 2.43 2.27
CA ARG A 77 11.30 3.61 1.93
C ARG A 77 10.67 3.45 0.56
N THR A 78 9.37 3.33 0.52
CA THR A 78 8.62 3.02 -0.71
C THR A 78 7.35 3.85 -0.81
N LEU A 79 7.13 4.45 -1.99
CA LEU A 79 5.84 4.97 -2.40
C LEU A 79 5.07 3.82 -3.05
N PHE A 80 4.13 3.25 -2.32
CA PHE A 80 3.19 2.27 -2.85
C PHE A 80 2.08 3.00 -3.61
N HIS A 81 1.68 2.50 -4.78
CA HIS A 81 0.68 3.16 -5.63
C HIS A 81 -0.16 2.15 -6.42
N CYS A 82 -1.34 2.57 -6.87
CA CYS A 82 -2.27 1.72 -7.61
C CYS A 82 -1.83 1.34 -9.06
N GLY A 83 -0.66 1.76 -9.49
CA GLY A 83 -0.11 1.45 -10.81
C GLY A 83 -0.51 2.45 -11.88
N GLN A 84 -1.75 2.42 -12.36
CA GLN A 84 -2.24 3.26 -13.46
C GLN A 84 -3.15 4.40 -12.97
N GLY A 85 -3.12 5.53 -13.67
CA GLY A 85 -3.90 6.71 -13.37
C GLY A 85 -3.21 7.67 -12.40
N ASP A 86 -3.98 8.59 -11.84
CA ASP A 86 -3.52 9.62 -10.90
C ASP A 86 -4.55 9.80 -9.78
N PRO A 87 -4.13 10.20 -8.58
CA PRO A 87 -5.06 10.52 -7.51
C PRO A 87 -5.88 11.76 -7.91
N ARG A 88 -7.17 11.76 -7.57
CA ARG A 88 -8.05 12.87 -7.89
C ARG A 88 -7.95 14.01 -6.87
N PHE A 89 -7.65 13.66 -5.64
CA PHE A 89 -7.50 14.60 -4.53
C PHE A 89 -6.71 14.00 -3.37
N ALA A 90 -6.24 14.87 -2.49
CA ALA A 90 -5.74 14.49 -1.18
C ALA A 90 -6.54 15.21 -0.08
N VAL A 91 -6.71 14.57 1.08
CA VAL A 91 -7.45 15.11 2.22
C VAL A 91 -6.49 15.57 3.31
N CYS A 92 -6.65 16.81 3.73
CA CYS A 92 -5.82 17.44 4.74
C CYS A 92 -6.03 16.81 6.12
N PRO A 93 -4.97 16.42 6.84
CA PRO A 93 -5.07 15.82 8.18
C PRO A 93 -5.56 16.81 9.26
N HIS A 94 -5.54 18.12 8.96
CA HIS A 94 -5.89 19.15 9.95
C HIS A 94 -7.34 19.65 9.83
N CYS A 95 -7.86 19.79 8.63
CA CYS A 95 -9.18 20.39 8.42
C CYS A 95 -10.14 19.49 7.62
N ALA A 96 -9.68 18.31 7.21
CA ALA A 96 -10.41 17.39 6.33
C ALA A 96 -10.85 18.02 4.98
N GLY A 97 -10.29 19.18 4.62
CA GLY A 97 -10.52 19.82 3.31
C GLY A 97 -9.78 19.04 2.21
N ARG A 98 -10.43 18.93 1.04
CA ARG A 98 -9.86 18.25 -0.12
C ARG A 98 -8.99 19.22 -0.93
N ALA A 99 -7.77 18.81 -1.24
CA ALA A 99 -6.96 19.43 -2.27
C ALA A 99 -7.21 18.67 -3.58
N ASP A 100 -8.06 19.21 -4.44
CA ASP A 100 -8.44 18.56 -5.70
C ASP A 100 -7.37 18.80 -6.77
N PHE A 101 -6.98 17.74 -7.50
CA PHE A 101 -5.99 17.77 -8.58
C PHE A 101 -6.65 17.80 -9.96
N CYS A 102 -7.89 17.39 -10.03
CA CYS A 102 -8.71 17.49 -11.24
C CYS A 102 -10.13 17.93 -10.91
N THR A 103 -10.81 18.45 -11.93
CA THR A 103 -12.23 18.80 -11.87
C THR A 103 -13.11 17.53 -11.89
N ASP A 104 -14.43 17.69 -11.68
CA ASP A 104 -15.41 16.60 -11.83
C ASP A 104 -15.42 15.99 -13.24
N ARG A 105 -14.88 16.69 -14.24
CA ARG A 105 -14.73 16.22 -15.62
C ARG A 105 -13.39 15.57 -15.89
N LEU A 106 -12.58 15.34 -14.84
CA LEU A 106 -11.22 14.79 -14.91
C LEU A 106 -10.24 15.69 -15.69
N GLU A 107 -10.51 16.98 -15.76
CA GLU A 107 -9.58 17.97 -16.31
C GLU A 107 -8.60 18.38 -15.21
N GLU A 108 -7.30 18.38 -15.50
CA GLU A 108 -6.26 18.76 -14.55
C GLU A 108 -6.45 20.20 -14.06
N ILE A 109 -6.24 20.43 -12.75
CA ILE A 109 -6.22 21.77 -12.15
C ILE A 109 -4.75 22.23 -12.13
N GLU A 110 -4.44 23.24 -12.95
CA GLU A 110 -3.08 23.76 -13.11
C GLU A 110 -2.44 24.11 -11.76
N GLY A 111 -1.25 23.60 -11.52
CA GLY A 111 -0.46 23.85 -10.31
C GLY A 111 -0.96 23.16 -9.02
N ALA A 112 -2.08 22.45 -9.06
CA ALA A 112 -2.62 21.82 -7.85
C ALA A 112 -1.78 20.62 -7.38
N TRP A 113 -1.23 19.87 -8.33
CA TRP A 113 -0.40 18.68 -8.05
C TRP A 113 1.04 19.03 -7.63
N GLU A 114 1.62 20.11 -8.16
CA GLU A 114 3.04 20.45 -7.99
C GLU A 114 3.54 20.36 -6.54
N PRO A 115 2.88 20.94 -5.50
CA PRO A 115 3.36 20.87 -4.14
C PRO A 115 3.40 19.45 -3.57
N PHE A 116 2.50 18.59 -4.02
CA PHE A 116 2.45 17.18 -3.59
C PHE A 116 3.51 16.35 -4.31
N GLY A 117 3.71 16.54 -5.62
CA GLY A 117 4.75 15.88 -6.39
C GLY A 117 6.15 16.22 -5.87
N GLU A 118 6.42 17.50 -5.57
CA GLU A 118 7.68 17.93 -4.93
C GLU A 118 7.87 17.29 -3.55
N ALA A 119 6.80 17.23 -2.74
CA ALA A 119 6.85 16.61 -1.43
C ALA A 119 7.08 15.09 -1.51
N ILE A 120 6.48 14.39 -2.46
CA ILE A 120 6.72 12.96 -2.70
C ILE A 120 8.17 12.71 -3.08
N ASN A 121 8.75 13.52 -3.97
CA ASN A 121 10.17 13.41 -4.34
C ASN A 121 11.07 13.66 -3.13
N ALA A 122 10.80 14.72 -2.36
CA ALA A 122 11.55 15.03 -1.15
C ALA A 122 11.47 13.91 -0.10
N TRP A 123 10.28 13.32 0.08
CA TRP A 123 10.11 12.18 0.98
C TRP A 123 10.87 10.95 0.50
N SER A 124 10.84 10.67 -0.80
CA SER A 124 11.57 9.56 -1.40
C SER A 124 13.08 9.69 -1.19
N ASP A 125 13.61 10.90 -1.22
CA ASP A 125 15.04 11.16 -1.01
C ASP A 125 15.44 11.16 0.47
N THR A 126 14.63 11.80 1.34
CA THR A 126 15.01 12.09 2.72
C THR A 126 14.24 11.31 3.79
N GLY A 127 13.06 10.80 3.48
CA GLY A 127 12.12 10.17 4.41
C GLY A 127 11.27 11.18 5.20
N SER A 128 11.29 12.46 4.81
CA SER A 128 10.50 13.51 5.45
C SER A 128 10.09 14.55 4.43
N ALA A 129 8.81 14.88 4.39
CA ALA A 129 8.29 15.98 3.61
C ALA A 129 6.99 16.49 4.21
N ALA A 130 6.63 17.74 3.88
CA ALA A 130 5.41 18.35 4.38
C ALA A 130 4.74 19.17 3.29
N VAL A 131 3.39 19.22 3.34
CA VAL A 131 2.57 19.97 2.39
C VAL A 131 1.72 20.99 3.15
N THR A 132 1.64 22.20 2.61
CA THR A 132 0.76 23.25 3.13
C THR A 132 -0.63 23.13 2.52
N CYS A 133 -1.64 22.96 3.37
CA CYS A 133 -3.02 22.82 2.95
C CYS A 133 -3.52 24.13 2.26
N PRO A 134 -4.11 24.06 1.07
CA PRO A 134 -4.64 25.24 0.37
C PRO A 134 -5.82 25.90 1.11
N HIS A 135 -6.55 25.15 1.94
CA HIS A 135 -7.72 25.64 2.66
C HIS A 135 -7.38 26.24 4.03
N CYS A 136 -6.78 25.48 4.93
CA CYS A 136 -6.51 25.95 6.29
C CYS A 136 -5.15 26.59 6.48
N ARG A 137 -4.28 26.55 5.47
CA ARG A 137 -2.92 27.10 5.47
C ARG A 137 -1.97 26.48 6.49
N ARG A 138 -2.35 25.36 7.12
CA ARG A 138 -1.47 24.61 8.02
C ARG A 138 -0.62 23.67 7.19
N THR A 139 0.64 23.56 7.59
CA THR A 139 1.57 22.57 7.03
C THR A 139 1.44 21.25 7.82
N GLY A 140 1.31 20.15 7.11
CA GLY A 140 1.23 18.79 7.66
C GLY A 140 2.23 17.86 7.01
N ASP A 141 2.65 16.83 7.73
CA ASP A 141 3.49 15.77 7.20
C ASP A 141 2.80 15.09 6.01
N LEU A 142 3.55 14.81 4.94
CA LEU A 142 3.01 14.18 3.73
C LEU A 142 2.36 12.82 4.02
N THR A 143 2.95 12.05 4.93
CA THR A 143 2.45 10.71 5.30
C THR A 143 1.12 10.74 6.07
N ALA A 144 0.71 11.91 6.57
CA ALA A 144 -0.56 12.09 7.26
C ALA A 144 -1.72 12.47 6.32
N TRP A 145 -1.44 12.72 5.04
CA TRP A 145 -2.49 12.99 4.06
C TRP A 145 -3.13 11.69 3.59
N THR A 146 -4.46 11.72 3.38
CA THR A 146 -5.22 10.59 2.81
C THR A 146 -5.48 10.83 1.34
N TRP A 147 -5.30 9.85 0.51
CA TRP A 147 -5.45 9.96 -0.94
C TRP A 147 -6.79 9.41 -1.42
N SER A 148 -7.31 9.96 -2.51
CA SER A 148 -8.51 9.41 -3.13
C SER A 148 -8.29 7.95 -3.50
N ASP A 149 -9.26 7.10 -3.16
CA ASP A 149 -9.27 5.66 -3.47
C ASP A 149 -8.00 4.91 -2.95
N ASP A 150 -7.41 5.40 -1.83
CA ASP A 150 -6.14 4.91 -1.26
C ASP A 150 -5.02 4.79 -2.30
N TYR A 151 -4.98 5.74 -3.24
CA TYR A 151 -4.10 5.71 -4.41
C TYR A 151 -2.61 5.63 -4.06
N PHE A 152 -2.17 6.31 -3.00
CA PHE A 152 -0.81 6.27 -2.49
C PHE A 152 -0.77 5.85 -1.03
N ALA A 153 0.28 5.11 -0.69
CA ALA A 153 0.74 4.93 0.67
C ALA A 153 2.26 5.12 0.73
N LEU A 154 2.72 5.93 1.67
CA LEU A 154 4.15 6.16 1.91
C LEU A 154 4.54 5.39 3.17
N GLY A 155 5.47 4.46 3.05
CA GLY A 155 5.82 3.58 4.16
C GLY A 155 7.16 2.89 3.99
N TYR A 156 7.46 2.02 4.96
CA TYR A 156 8.71 1.25 5.01
C TYR A 156 8.47 -0.25 4.96
N LEU A 157 7.19 -0.69 4.88
CA LEU A 157 6.83 -2.09 4.82
C LEU A 157 5.52 -2.26 4.03
N GLY A 158 5.56 -3.14 3.03
CA GLY A 158 4.39 -3.57 2.25
C GLY A 158 4.42 -5.05 1.96
N PHE A 159 3.26 -5.67 2.03
CA PHE A 159 3.02 -7.06 1.66
C PHE A 159 2.24 -7.05 0.34
N GLU A 160 2.92 -7.29 -0.77
CA GLU A 160 2.37 -7.21 -2.12
C GLU A 160 2.04 -8.60 -2.66
N PHE A 161 0.76 -8.82 -2.89
CA PHE A 161 0.21 -10.07 -3.41
C PHE A 161 -0.18 -9.88 -4.88
N TRP A 162 0.32 -10.75 -5.74
CA TRP A 162 0.07 -10.73 -7.18
C TRP A 162 -0.98 -11.76 -7.58
N ASP A 163 -1.96 -11.31 -8.36
CA ASP A 163 -3.02 -12.16 -8.91
C ASP A 163 -3.72 -13.02 -7.81
N TRP A 164 -4.24 -12.33 -6.78
CA TRP A 164 -5.09 -12.89 -5.73
C TRP A 164 -6.50 -12.32 -5.81
N PRO A 165 -7.55 -13.08 -5.42
CA PRO A 165 -8.88 -12.52 -5.18
C PRO A 165 -8.85 -11.45 -4.08
N ASP A 166 -9.92 -10.64 -4.02
CA ASP A 166 -10.02 -9.56 -3.04
C ASP A 166 -9.93 -10.07 -1.60
N PHE A 167 -9.20 -9.37 -0.76
CA PHE A 167 -8.98 -9.77 0.63
C PHE A 167 -10.20 -9.54 1.51
N SER A 168 -10.42 -10.48 2.41
CA SER A 168 -11.44 -10.35 3.45
C SER A 168 -11.01 -9.32 4.52
N PRO A 169 -11.98 -8.58 5.11
CA PRO A 169 -11.68 -7.72 6.26
C PRO A 169 -11.00 -8.46 7.41
N GLY A 170 -11.39 -9.71 7.66
CA GLY A 170 -10.79 -10.55 8.72
C GLY A 170 -9.32 -10.86 8.48
N PHE A 171 -8.90 -11.04 7.24
CA PHE A 171 -7.50 -11.21 6.88
C PHE A 171 -6.70 -9.93 7.12
N LEU A 172 -7.19 -8.78 6.66
CA LEU A 172 -6.54 -7.47 6.85
C LEU A 172 -6.34 -7.15 8.33
N GLU A 173 -7.37 -7.38 9.16
CA GLU A 173 -7.27 -7.25 10.62
C GLU A 173 -6.29 -8.25 11.23
N GLY A 174 -6.25 -9.48 10.72
CA GLY A 174 -5.32 -10.53 11.16
C GLY A 174 -3.87 -10.14 10.91
N LEU A 175 -3.56 -9.64 9.73
CA LEU A 175 -2.23 -9.15 9.38
C LEU A 175 -1.84 -7.93 10.21
N SER A 176 -2.73 -6.94 10.37
CA SER A 176 -2.51 -5.80 11.27
C SER A 176 -2.15 -6.25 12.69
N ARG A 177 -2.88 -7.23 13.26
CA ARG A 177 -2.54 -7.79 14.58
C ARG A 177 -1.18 -8.48 14.61
N ALA A 178 -0.79 -9.19 13.54
CA ALA A 178 0.53 -9.82 13.42
C ALA A 178 1.65 -8.77 13.37
N LEU A 179 1.35 -7.57 12.89
CA LEU A 179 2.23 -6.40 12.86
C LEU A 179 2.15 -5.55 14.15
N GLY A 180 1.66 -6.12 15.27
CA GLY A 180 1.58 -5.40 16.53
C GLY A 180 0.38 -4.46 16.68
N GLY A 181 -0.62 -4.56 15.81
CA GLY A 181 -1.80 -3.69 15.77
C GLY A 181 -1.54 -2.36 15.05
N HIS A 182 -0.54 -2.32 14.18
CA HIS A 182 -0.25 -1.17 13.32
C HIS A 182 -1.42 -0.85 12.39
N ARG A 183 -1.56 0.42 12.04
CA ARG A 183 -2.48 0.86 11.00
C ARG A 183 -1.99 0.37 9.65
N THR A 184 -2.89 -0.20 8.89
CA THR A 184 -2.59 -0.66 7.53
C THR A 184 -3.55 -0.04 6.53
N VAL A 185 -3.12 0.08 5.28
CA VAL A 185 -3.96 0.47 4.15
C VAL A 185 -3.76 -0.53 3.01
N LEU A 186 -4.82 -0.80 2.29
CA LEU A 186 -4.79 -1.65 1.10
C LEU A 186 -4.68 -0.77 -0.14
N VAL A 187 -3.56 -0.89 -0.85
CA VAL A 187 -3.33 -0.28 -2.16
C VAL A 187 -3.47 -1.38 -3.21
N ALA A 188 -4.41 -1.23 -4.13
CA ALA A 188 -4.66 -2.23 -5.15
C ALA A 188 -4.61 -1.63 -6.55
N GLY A 189 -4.08 -2.37 -7.50
CA GLY A 189 -3.91 -1.89 -8.85
C GLY A 189 -3.78 -2.97 -9.90
N LYS A 190 -3.62 -2.53 -11.14
CA LYS A 190 -3.47 -3.38 -12.30
C LYS A 190 -2.39 -2.82 -13.23
N LEU A 191 -1.51 -3.69 -13.71
CA LEU A 191 -0.50 -3.37 -14.72
C LEU A 191 -0.92 -3.85 -16.12
#